data_213ce9fe7ba0e36b8fa023eff85e2937
#
_entry.id   213ce9fe7ba0e36b8fa023eff85e2937
#
_cell.length_a   1.000
_cell.length_b   1.000
_cell.length_c   1.000
_cell.angle_alpha   90.00
_cell.angle_beta   90.00
_cell.angle_gamma   90.00
#
_symmetry.space_group_name_H-M   'P 1'
#
loop_
_entity.id
_entity.type
_entity.pdbx_description
1 polymer ?
#
loop_
_entity_poly.entity_id
_entity_poly.type
_entity_poly.pdbx_seq_one_letter_code
_entity_poly.pdbx_strand_id
1 'polypeptide(L)'
;AEGRQNKPDNKSFSNKIKRPMNQIAKAKLSDSAVMRWLALSIVSGTMMFAYFFTDVMSPLESMLSEGLGWDANEYGFFSGAYGLMNVFLLMLFFGGIILDRMGVRFTGLLCCALMIVGASVKWYAVSHIDPNAVVENFHLDLFIIKIDAPHTSNLVAALGFSIFGIGAELAGVTVSKVISKWFTGHELALAMGVQVATARLG
;
A
#
# COMPACT_ATOMS: atom_id res chain seq x y z
N ALA A 1 -44.56 70.10 11.48
CA ALA A 1 -44.29 68.72 11.88
C ALA A 1 -44.26 67.85 10.59
N GLU A 2 -43.06 67.66 10.03
CA GLU A 2 -42.86 66.98 8.81
C GLU A 2 -42.46 65.52 9.11
N GLY A 3 -43.30 64.57 8.70
CA GLY A 3 -43.04 63.16 8.78
C GLY A 3 -42.01 62.72 7.71
N ARG A 4 -40.79 62.37 8.15
CA ARG A 4 -39.77 61.72 7.32
C ARG A 4 -40.16 60.25 7.11
N GLN A 5 -40.73 59.95 5.98
CA GLN A 5 -40.86 58.57 5.52
C GLN A 5 -39.46 57.97 5.26
N ASN A 6 -39.12 57.01 6.07
CA ASN A 6 -37.89 56.23 5.95
C ASN A 6 -38.07 55.23 4.79
N LYS A 7 -37.54 55.58 3.58
CA LYS A 7 -37.56 54.73 2.39
C LYS A 7 -36.61 53.56 2.61
N PRO A 8 -37.06 52.28 2.55
CA PRO A 8 -36.17 51.15 2.80
C PRO A 8 -35.09 51.09 1.68
N ASP A 9 -33.87 50.98 2.16
CA ASP A 9 -32.67 51.03 1.34
C ASP A 9 -32.60 49.79 0.42
N ASN A 10 -33.05 49.95 -0.83
CA ASN A 10 -33.13 48.90 -1.87
C ASN A 10 -31.74 48.33 -2.26
N LYS A 11 -30.66 48.97 -1.81
CA LYS A 11 -29.29 48.49 -2.01
C LYS A 11 -28.93 47.34 -1.08
N SER A 12 -29.54 47.26 0.13
CA SER A 12 -29.31 46.17 1.07
C SER A 12 -29.92 44.84 0.60
N PHE A 13 -31.08 44.93 -0.05
CA PHE A 13 -31.77 43.73 -0.60
C PHE A 13 -31.08 43.20 -1.83
N SER A 14 -30.56 44.06 -2.71
CA SER A 14 -29.84 43.66 -3.94
C SER A 14 -28.50 43.02 -3.61
N ASN A 15 -27.80 43.39 -2.53
CA ASN A 15 -26.55 42.76 -2.11
C ASN A 15 -26.71 41.41 -1.43
N LYS A 16 -27.90 41.09 -0.90
CA LYS A 16 -28.21 39.76 -0.37
C LYS A 16 -28.48 38.73 -1.48
N ILE A 17 -28.91 39.18 -2.66
CA ILE A 17 -29.23 38.28 -3.80
C ILE A 17 -27.99 38.04 -4.68
N LYS A 18 -26.97 38.87 -4.60
CA LYS A 18 -25.69 38.71 -5.30
C LYS A 18 -24.65 37.98 -4.43
N ARG A 19 -25.02 37.02 -3.59
CA ARG A 19 -24.08 35.96 -3.24
C ARG A 19 -23.87 35.18 -4.52
N PRO A 20 -22.65 35.18 -5.07
CA PRO A 20 -22.43 34.59 -6.40
C PRO A 20 -22.84 33.13 -6.36
N MET A 21 -23.65 32.71 -7.31
CA MET A 21 -23.90 31.30 -7.62
C MET A 21 -22.63 30.55 -8.03
N ASN A 22 -21.47 31.20 -7.94
CA ASN A 22 -20.13 30.62 -8.10
C ASN A 22 -19.60 29.86 -6.87
N GLN A 23 -20.38 29.74 -5.82
CA GLN A 23 -20.12 28.83 -4.70
C GLN A 23 -21.18 27.72 -4.64
N ILE A 24 -21.54 27.17 -5.76
CA ILE A 24 -21.75 25.73 -5.80
C ILE A 24 -20.33 25.20 -5.62
N ALA A 25 -19.89 25.13 -4.35
CA ALA A 25 -18.68 24.40 -3.99
C ALA A 25 -18.76 23.10 -4.76
N LYS A 26 -17.80 22.84 -5.64
CA LYS A 26 -17.68 21.52 -6.29
C LYS A 26 -17.73 20.52 -5.14
N ALA A 27 -18.86 19.87 -4.95
CA ALA A 27 -19.04 18.88 -3.89
C ALA A 27 -17.88 17.91 -4.07
N LYS A 28 -16.98 17.86 -3.08
CA LYS A 28 -15.86 16.95 -3.15
C LYS A 28 -16.46 15.56 -3.13
N LEU A 29 -15.92 14.65 -3.94
CA LEU A 29 -16.34 13.23 -3.92
C LEU A 29 -16.32 12.65 -2.50
N SER A 30 -15.44 13.16 -1.63
CA SER A 30 -15.37 12.81 -0.21
C SER A 30 -16.57 13.28 0.62
N ASP A 31 -17.42 14.17 0.11
CA ASP A 31 -18.60 14.64 0.84
C ASP A 31 -19.76 13.62 0.78
N SER A 32 -19.74 12.73 -0.23
CA SER A 32 -20.69 11.63 -0.34
C SER A 32 -20.27 10.43 0.50
N ALA A 33 -21.13 9.99 1.43
CA ALA A 33 -20.89 8.79 2.24
C ALA A 33 -20.63 7.55 1.37
N VAL A 34 -21.43 7.36 0.31
CA VAL A 34 -21.28 6.22 -0.60
C VAL A 34 -19.91 6.20 -1.24
N MET A 35 -19.42 7.35 -1.72
CA MET A 35 -18.09 7.44 -2.34
C MET A 35 -16.96 7.20 -1.35
N ARG A 36 -17.10 7.65 -0.09
CA ARG A 36 -16.12 7.35 0.97
C ARG A 36 -16.01 5.86 1.23
N TRP A 37 -17.15 5.18 1.44
CA TRP A 37 -17.18 3.75 1.71
C TRP A 37 -16.73 2.91 0.50
N LEU A 38 -17.05 3.34 -0.71
CA LEU A 38 -16.56 2.70 -1.94
C LEU A 38 -15.02 2.84 -2.06
N ALA A 39 -14.49 4.03 -1.83
CA ALA A 39 -13.04 4.24 -1.82
C ALA A 39 -12.36 3.38 -0.75
N LEU A 40 -12.94 3.31 0.47
CA LEU A 40 -12.45 2.45 1.54
C LEU A 40 -12.42 0.98 1.11
N SER A 41 -13.50 0.48 0.50
CA SER A 41 -13.59 -0.92 0.04
C SER A 41 -12.51 -1.25 -0.98
N ILE A 42 -12.25 -0.35 -1.93
CA ILE A 42 -11.21 -0.54 -2.96
C ILE A 42 -9.82 -0.61 -2.31
N VAL A 43 -9.47 0.38 -1.47
CA VAL A 43 -8.12 0.42 -0.87
C VAL A 43 -7.91 -0.70 0.15
N SER A 44 -8.96 -1.07 0.90
CA SER A 44 -8.91 -2.21 1.83
C SER A 44 -8.77 -3.54 1.11
N GLY A 45 -9.49 -3.72 -0.01
CA GLY A 45 -9.36 -4.89 -0.87
C GLY A 45 -7.95 -5.02 -1.46
N THR A 46 -7.35 -3.91 -1.89
CA THR A 46 -5.95 -3.92 -2.37
C THR A 46 -5.00 -4.41 -1.28
N MET A 47 -5.16 -3.96 -0.04
CA MET A 47 -4.33 -4.40 1.08
C MET A 47 -4.58 -5.87 1.43
N MET A 48 -5.84 -6.33 1.39
CA MET A 48 -6.17 -7.75 1.59
C MET A 48 -5.43 -8.64 0.60
N PHE A 49 -5.45 -8.30 -0.68
CA PHE A 49 -4.69 -9.06 -1.69
C PHE A 49 -3.18 -8.96 -1.50
N ALA A 50 -2.65 -7.81 -1.07
CA ALA A 50 -1.23 -7.68 -0.77
C ALA A 50 -0.80 -8.63 0.36
N TYR A 51 -1.57 -8.71 1.46
CA TYR A 51 -1.32 -9.66 2.56
C TYR A 51 -1.49 -11.10 2.11
N PHE A 52 -2.54 -11.42 1.33
CA PHE A 52 -2.70 -12.75 0.76
C PHE A 52 -1.46 -13.20 -0.03
N PHE A 53 -0.93 -12.34 -0.91
CA PHE A 53 0.31 -12.65 -1.67
C PHE A 53 1.56 -12.72 -0.80
N THR A 54 1.57 -12.07 0.35
CA THR A 54 2.65 -12.18 1.33
C THR A 54 2.61 -13.54 2.01
N ASP A 55 1.44 -13.96 2.48
CA ASP A 55 1.28 -15.10 3.37
C ASP A 55 1.05 -16.43 2.64
N VAL A 56 0.64 -16.40 1.37
CA VAL A 56 0.34 -17.60 0.55
C VAL A 56 1.52 -18.58 0.43
N MET A 57 2.76 -18.10 0.59
CA MET A 57 3.95 -18.95 0.51
C MET A 57 4.20 -19.73 1.81
N SER A 58 3.64 -19.28 2.94
CA SER A 58 3.86 -19.92 4.23
C SER A 58 3.35 -21.38 4.29
N PRO A 59 2.13 -21.70 3.86
CA PRO A 59 1.69 -23.11 3.82
C PRO A 59 2.35 -23.94 2.72
N LEU A 60 3.08 -23.33 1.80
CA LEU A 60 3.77 -24.00 0.70
C LEU A 60 5.23 -24.37 1.03
N GLU A 61 5.72 -24.11 2.23
CA GLU A 61 7.10 -24.37 2.65
C GLU A 61 7.53 -25.80 2.35
N SER A 62 6.72 -26.79 2.73
CA SER A 62 7.01 -28.22 2.46
C SER A 62 7.08 -28.54 0.97
N MET A 63 6.20 -27.96 0.17
CA MET A 63 6.21 -28.16 -1.29
C MET A 63 7.43 -27.51 -1.96
N LEU A 64 7.89 -26.37 -1.45
CA LEU A 64 9.10 -25.71 -1.93
C LEU A 64 10.35 -26.50 -1.56
N SER A 65 10.37 -27.09 -0.35
CA SER A 65 11.45 -27.97 0.08
C SER A 65 11.51 -29.24 -0.77
N GLU A 66 10.39 -29.89 -1.02
CA GLU A 66 10.34 -31.12 -1.83
C GLU A 66 10.58 -30.86 -3.34
N GLY A 67 10.05 -29.76 -3.85
CA GLY A 67 10.09 -29.44 -5.28
C GLY A 67 11.33 -28.69 -5.75
N LEU A 68 11.89 -27.81 -4.93
CA LEU A 68 13.02 -26.96 -5.25
C LEU A 68 14.27 -27.26 -4.42
N GLY A 69 14.19 -28.15 -3.44
CA GLY A 69 15.31 -28.53 -2.59
C GLY A 69 15.67 -27.49 -1.53
N TRP A 70 14.85 -26.46 -1.32
CA TRP A 70 15.15 -25.42 -0.35
C TRP A 70 15.18 -25.96 1.07
N ASP A 71 16.25 -25.63 1.81
CA ASP A 71 16.32 -25.95 3.21
C ASP A 71 15.58 -24.91 4.10
N ALA A 72 15.46 -25.20 5.39
CA ALA A 72 14.77 -24.31 6.32
C ALA A 72 15.43 -22.93 6.44
N ASN A 73 16.77 -22.83 6.27
CA ASN A 73 17.50 -21.57 6.32
C ASN A 73 17.22 -20.75 5.06
N GLU A 74 17.20 -21.38 3.90
CA GLU A 74 16.86 -20.74 2.63
C GLU A 74 15.42 -20.23 2.63
N TYR A 75 14.48 -21.03 3.15
CA TYR A 75 13.11 -20.57 3.31
C TYR A 75 13.01 -19.40 4.29
N GLY A 76 13.73 -19.46 5.40
CA GLY A 76 13.84 -18.37 6.38
C GLY A 76 14.41 -17.08 5.76
N PHE A 77 15.42 -17.19 4.91
CA PHE A 77 15.98 -16.06 4.16
C PHE A 77 14.96 -15.48 3.17
N PHE A 78 14.33 -16.32 2.37
CA PHE A 78 13.28 -15.90 1.46
C PHE A 78 12.16 -15.14 2.20
N SER A 79 11.65 -15.72 3.29
CA SER A 79 10.58 -15.09 4.08
C SER A 79 11.04 -13.79 4.75
N GLY A 80 12.29 -13.77 5.25
CA GLY A 80 12.90 -12.59 5.88
C GLY A 80 13.21 -11.47 4.90
N ALA A 81 13.41 -11.77 3.61
CA ALA A 81 13.77 -10.79 2.59
C ALA A 81 12.73 -9.68 2.41
N TYR A 82 11.44 -9.99 2.60
CA TYR A 82 10.36 -9.00 2.63
C TYR A 82 10.61 -7.90 3.68
N GLY A 83 10.92 -8.30 4.91
CA GLY A 83 11.12 -7.36 6.02
C GLY A 83 12.49 -6.70 6.01
N LEU A 84 13.54 -7.44 5.63
CA LEU A 84 14.92 -6.96 5.63
C LEU A 84 15.07 -5.68 4.80
N MET A 85 14.66 -5.70 3.54
CA MET A 85 14.77 -4.53 2.67
C MET A 85 13.91 -3.37 3.16
N ASN A 86 12.73 -3.63 3.70
CA ASN A 86 11.86 -2.59 4.24
C ASN A 86 12.48 -1.89 5.46
N VAL A 87 13.14 -2.64 6.33
CA VAL A 87 13.83 -2.10 7.51
C VAL A 87 15.10 -1.34 7.10
N PHE A 88 15.96 -1.94 6.26
CA PHE A 88 17.20 -1.30 5.82
C PHE A 88 16.98 -0.03 5.00
N LEU A 89 15.98 -0.04 4.13
CA LEU A 89 15.62 1.13 3.33
C LEU A 89 14.74 2.12 4.09
N LEU A 90 14.40 1.85 5.36
CA LEU A 90 13.49 2.71 6.14
C LEU A 90 12.25 3.10 5.34
N MET A 91 11.63 2.12 4.66
CA MET A 91 10.60 2.38 3.66
C MET A 91 9.39 3.14 4.22
N LEU A 92 9.10 2.99 5.51
CA LEU A 92 8.06 3.78 6.17
C LEU A 92 8.37 5.29 6.13
N PHE A 93 9.64 5.65 6.31
CA PHE A 93 10.10 7.04 6.30
C PHE A 93 10.20 7.59 4.88
N PHE A 94 10.91 6.89 3.99
CA PHE A 94 11.07 7.33 2.60
C PHE A 94 9.75 7.25 1.82
N GLY A 95 8.92 6.25 2.11
CA GLY A 95 7.58 6.13 1.56
C GLY A 95 6.70 7.33 1.89
N GLY A 96 6.77 7.83 3.13
CA GLY A 96 6.10 9.07 3.53
C GLY A 96 6.58 10.28 2.73
N ILE A 97 7.90 10.43 2.53
CA ILE A 97 8.48 11.53 1.74
C ILE A 97 8.05 11.45 0.27
N ILE A 98 8.10 10.25 -0.33
CA ILE A 98 7.65 10.03 -1.71
C ILE A 98 6.17 10.42 -1.85
N LEU A 99 5.35 9.95 -0.93
CA LEU A 99 3.92 10.22 -0.91
C LEU A 99 3.60 11.72 -0.75
N ASP A 100 4.37 12.44 0.06
CA ASP A 100 4.19 13.88 0.27
C ASP A 100 4.62 14.71 -0.92
N ARG A 101 5.70 14.31 -1.59
CA ARG A 101 6.23 15.04 -2.76
C ARG A 101 5.50 14.71 -4.06
N MET A 102 5.20 13.45 -4.30
CA MET A 102 4.67 12.97 -5.58
C MET A 102 3.15 12.77 -5.57
N GLY A 103 2.56 12.72 -4.38
CA GLY A 103 1.12 12.61 -4.20
C GLY A 103 0.58 11.18 -4.33
N VAL A 104 -0.65 11.00 -3.86
CA VAL A 104 -1.32 9.69 -3.73
C VAL A 104 -1.44 8.93 -5.05
N ARG A 105 -1.72 9.62 -6.16
CA ARG A 105 -1.93 8.97 -7.46
C ARG A 105 -0.66 8.31 -7.98
N PHE A 106 0.43 9.07 -7.99
CA PHE A 106 1.71 8.55 -8.46
C PHE A 106 2.20 7.42 -7.54
N THR A 107 2.17 7.65 -6.22
CA THR A 107 2.62 6.66 -5.25
C THR A 107 1.80 5.38 -5.32
N GLY A 108 0.48 5.48 -5.49
CA GLY A 108 -0.38 4.31 -5.67
C GLY A 108 -0.04 3.49 -6.93
N LEU A 109 0.22 4.15 -8.07
CA LEU A 109 0.66 3.45 -9.28
C LEU A 109 2.03 2.80 -9.09
N LEU A 110 2.95 3.49 -8.42
CA LEU A 110 4.28 2.95 -8.10
C LEU A 110 4.19 1.71 -7.22
N CYS A 111 3.34 1.73 -6.18
CA CYS A 111 3.10 0.55 -5.34
C CYS A 111 2.62 -0.65 -6.15
N CYS A 112 1.60 -0.44 -6.99
CA CYS A 112 1.06 -1.51 -7.83
C CYS A 112 2.12 -2.06 -8.79
N ALA A 113 2.90 -1.19 -9.42
CA ALA A 113 3.98 -1.60 -10.32
C ALA A 113 5.04 -2.43 -9.60
N LEU A 114 5.50 -1.99 -8.42
CA LEU A 114 6.48 -2.73 -7.61
C LEU A 114 5.93 -4.10 -7.16
N MET A 115 4.68 -4.16 -6.73
CA MET A 115 4.05 -5.43 -6.33
C MET A 115 3.93 -6.40 -7.52
N ILE A 116 3.54 -5.92 -8.71
CA ILE A 116 3.44 -6.73 -9.91
C ILE A 116 4.82 -7.25 -10.33
N VAL A 117 5.83 -6.38 -10.37
CA VAL A 117 7.20 -6.77 -10.73
C VAL A 117 7.74 -7.77 -9.72
N GLY A 118 7.61 -7.51 -8.42
CA GLY A 118 8.08 -8.42 -7.37
C GLY A 118 7.40 -9.79 -7.42
N ALA A 119 6.08 -9.83 -7.60
CA ALA A 119 5.33 -11.07 -7.75
C ALA A 119 5.74 -11.84 -9.02
N SER A 120 5.96 -11.14 -10.13
CA SER A 120 6.40 -11.73 -11.40
C SER A 120 7.80 -12.35 -11.30
N VAL A 121 8.74 -11.65 -10.63
CA VAL A 121 10.10 -12.17 -10.39
C VAL A 121 10.04 -13.38 -9.47
N LYS A 122 9.25 -13.36 -8.41
CA LYS A 122 9.03 -14.50 -7.51
C LYS A 122 8.46 -15.70 -8.27
N TRP A 123 7.44 -15.49 -9.08
CA TRP A 123 6.85 -16.56 -9.91
C TRP A 123 7.87 -17.13 -10.91
N TYR A 124 8.62 -16.28 -11.60
CA TYR A 124 9.66 -16.70 -12.53
C TYR A 124 10.73 -17.55 -11.85
N ALA A 125 11.18 -17.14 -10.66
CA ALA A 125 12.20 -17.84 -9.89
C ALA A 125 11.80 -19.28 -9.53
N VAL A 126 10.53 -19.45 -9.10
CA VAL A 126 10.01 -20.76 -8.68
C VAL A 126 9.66 -21.66 -9.89
N SER A 127 9.26 -21.07 -11.03
CA SER A 127 8.72 -21.82 -12.16
C SER A 127 9.74 -22.12 -13.28
N HIS A 128 10.80 -21.33 -13.42
CA HIS A 128 11.68 -21.38 -14.58
C HIS A 128 13.16 -21.56 -14.26
N ILE A 129 13.58 -21.36 -13.00
CA ILE A 129 14.98 -21.59 -12.61
C ILE A 129 15.16 -23.06 -12.25
N ASP A 130 16.25 -23.67 -12.74
CA ASP A 130 16.58 -25.06 -12.44
C ASP A 130 16.69 -25.25 -10.91
N PRO A 131 15.96 -26.22 -10.33
CA PRO A 131 16.04 -26.56 -8.93
C PRO A 131 17.46 -26.92 -8.46
N ASN A 132 18.31 -27.47 -9.34
CA ASN A 132 19.68 -27.89 -9.00
C ASN A 132 20.71 -26.76 -9.18
N ALA A 133 20.31 -25.59 -9.66
CA ALA A 133 21.23 -24.47 -9.83
C ALA A 133 21.58 -23.84 -8.47
N VAL A 134 22.82 -24.03 -8.03
CA VAL A 134 23.36 -23.54 -6.76
C VAL A 134 24.44 -22.50 -7.00
N VAL A 135 24.52 -21.48 -6.17
CA VAL A 135 25.58 -20.45 -6.22
C VAL A 135 26.69 -20.81 -5.23
N GLU A 136 27.69 -21.57 -5.67
CA GLU A 136 28.73 -22.17 -4.80
C GLU A 136 29.58 -21.15 -4.03
N ASN A 137 29.76 -19.93 -4.54
CA ASN A 137 30.61 -18.90 -3.92
C ASN A 137 29.86 -17.88 -3.07
N PHE A 138 28.60 -18.15 -2.73
CA PHE A 138 27.80 -17.24 -1.94
C PHE A 138 27.71 -17.72 -0.49
N HIS A 139 28.29 -16.95 0.42
CA HIS A 139 28.23 -17.18 1.87
C HIS A 139 27.63 -15.95 2.53
N LEU A 140 26.48 -16.09 3.17
CA LEU A 140 25.83 -15.02 3.90
C LEU A 140 25.63 -15.44 5.36
N ASP A 141 26.37 -14.81 6.27
CA ASP A 141 26.19 -14.94 7.71
C ASP A 141 25.40 -13.75 8.23
N LEU A 142 24.11 -13.91 8.38
CA LEU A 142 23.25 -12.93 9.07
C LEU A 142 22.91 -13.48 10.45
N PHE A 143 23.62 -13.11 11.45
CA PHE A 143 23.48 -13.39 12.89
C PHE A 143 22.63 -14.61 13.32
N ILE A 144 21.51 -14.86 12.65
CA ILE A 144 20.53 -15.93 12.92
C ILE A 144 20.42 -16.89 11.72
N ILE A 145 20.66 -16.42 10.50
CA ILE A 145 20.50 -17.19 9.26
C ILE A 145 21.87 -17.34 8.61
N LYS A 146 22.33 -18.57 8.52
CA LYS A 146 23.55 -18.93 7.79
C LYS A 146 23.13 -19.61 6.48
N ILE A 147 23.59 -19.04 5.38
CA ILE A 147 23.28 -19.55 4.05
C ILE A 147 24.61 -19.80 3.36
N ASP A 148 24.85 -21.05 3.11
CA ASP A 148 26.02 -21.53 2.36
C ASP A 148 25.53 -22.14 1.04
N ALA A 149 26.03 -21.63 -0.08
CA ALA A 149 25.73 -22.10 -1.42
C ALA A 149 24.21 -22.23 -1.72
N PRO A 150 23.44 -21.12 -1.60
CA PRO A 150 21.98 -21.18 -1.78
C PRO A 150 21.58 -21.49 -3.22
N HIS A 151 20.37 -22.05 -3.35
CA HIS A 151 19.76 -22.25 -4.67
C HIS A 151 19.54 -20.91 -5.38
N THR A 152 19.87 -20.84 -6.65
CA THR A 152 19.68 -19.64 -7.48
C THR A 152 18.21 -19.20 -7.49
N SER A 153 17.29 -20.17 -7.51
CA SER A 153 15.84 -19.92 -7.40
C SER A 153 15.47 -19.20 -6.12
N ASN A 154 16.09 -19.54 -4.99
CA ASN A 154 15.86 -18.90 -3.70
C ASN A 154 16.30 -17.43 -3.70
N LEU A 155 17.52 -17.14 -4.15
CA LEU A 155 18.04 -15.77 -4.22
C LEU A 155 17.18 -14.86 -5.10
N VAL A 156 16.78 -15.35 -6.27
CA VAL A 156 15.94 -14.57 -7.20
C VAL A 156 14.53 -14.41 -6.63
N ALA A 157 13.97 -15.44 -6.00
CA ALA A 157 12.68 -15.35 -5.32
C ALA A 157 12.72 -14.36 -4.16
N ALA A 158 13.78 -14.36 -3.34
CA ALA A 158 14.01 -13.42 -2.24
C ALA A 158 14.11 -11.98 -2.74
N LEU A 159 14.81 -11.75 -3.86
CA LEU A 159 14.84 -10.44 -4.52
C LEU A 159 13.44 -9.99 -4.96
N GLY A 160 12.69 -10.87 -5.61
CA GLY A 160 11.30 -10.60 -6.01
C GLY A 160 10.41 -10.28 -4.81
N PHE A 161 10.57 -11.02 -3.71
CA PHE A 161 9.80 -10.79 -2.48
C PHE A 161 10.16 -9.49 -1.77
N SER A 162 11.44 -9.09 -1.83
CA SER A 162 11.91 -7.80 -1.34
C SER A 162 11.29 -6.62 -2.12
N ILE A 163 11.27 -6.71 -3.46
CA ILE A 163 10.64 -5.69 -4.33
C ILE A 163 9.14 -5.60 -4.04
N PHE A 164 8.48 -6.76 -3.92
CA PHE A 164 7.07 -6.82 -3.55
C PHE A 164 6.82 -6.17 -2.19
N GLY A 165 7.67 -6.45 -1.20
CA GLY A 165 7.59 -5.89 0.14
C GLY A 165 7.69 -4.36 0.16
N ILE A 166 8.62 -3.79 -0.60
CA ILE A 166 8.74 -2.33 -0.77
C ILE A 166 7.43 -1.74 -1.31
N GLY A 167 6.83 -2.38 -2.31
CA GLY A 167 5.54 -1.96 -2.87
C GLY A 167 4.41 -2.05 -1.86
N ALA A 168 4.33 -3.12 -1.08
CA ALA A 168 3.29 -3.36 -0.08
C ALA A 168 3.37 -2.36 1.09
N GLU A 169 4.58 -2.07 1.60
CA GLU A 169 4.76 -1.05 2.66
C GLU A 169 4.39 0.35 2.18
N LEU A 170 4.83 0.71 0.98
CA LEU A 170 4.47 1.98 0.36
C LEU A 170 2.95 2.09 0.13
N ALA A 171 2.28 0.99 -0.22
CA ALA A 171 0.83 0.91 -0.33
C ALA A 171 0.14 1.15 1.01
N GLY A 172 0.64 0.56 2.11
CA GLY A 172 0.11 0.75 3.45
C GLY A 172 0.10 2.22 3.88
N VAL A 173 1.22 2.94 3.67
CA VAL A 173 1.32 4.38 3.94
C VAL A 173 0.35 5.18 3.06
N THR A 174 0.25 4.82 1.78
CA THR A 174 -0.63 5.48 0.82
C THR A 174 -2.10 5.30 1.19
N VAL A 175 -2.51 4.08 1.52
CA VAL A 175 -3.88 3.73 1.94
C VAL A 175 -4.27 4.49 3.20
N SER A 176 -3.40 4.53 4.20
CA SER A 176 -3.62 5.28 5.45
C SER A 176 -3.84 6.77 5.17
N LYS A 177 -3.08 7.37 4.24
CA LYS A 177 -3.25 8.77 3.84
C LYS A 177 -4.54 9.00 3.05
N VAL A 178 -4.95 8.07 2.20
CA VAL A 178 -6.23 8.14 1.48
C VAL A 178 -7.38 8.14 2.49
N ILE A 179 -7.39 7.17 3.41
CA ILE A 179 -8.46 7.05 4.40
C ILE A 179 -8.52 8.30 5.27
N SER A 180 -7.38 8.77 5.80
CA SER A 180 -7.36 9.98 6.64
C SER A 180 -7.90 11.20 5.88
N LYS A 181 -7.58 11.35 4.59
CA LYS A 181 -8.04 12.47 3.77
C LYS A 181 -9.54 12.40 3.43
N TRP A 182 -10.09 11.20 3.23
CA TRP A 182 -11.48 11.00 2.84
C TRP A 182 -12.43 10.98 4.04
N PHE A 183 -11.96 10.55 5.21
CA PHE A 183 -12.74 10.42 6.44
C PHE A 183 -12.44 11.50 7.48
N THR A 184 -11.67 12.55 7.13
CA THR A 184 -11.47 13.69 8.03
C THR A 184 -12.80 14.33 8.40
N GLY A 185 -13.11 14.38 9.71
CA GLY A 185 -14.39 14.87 10.23
C GLY A 185 -15.56 13.88 10.15
N HIS A 186 -15.31 12.65 9.72
CA HIS A 186 -16.27 11.56 9.65
C HIS A 186 -15.59 10.31 10.23
N GLU A 187 -16.28 9.35 10.70
CA GLU A 187 -15.93 8.06 11.34
C GLU A 187 -14.52 7.50 10.98
N LEU A 188 -13.46 8.32 11.14
CA LEU A 188 -12.09 7.99 10.74
C LEU A 188 -11.57 6.72 11.45
N ALA A 189 -11.83 6.61 12.76
CA ALA A 189 -11.40 5.47 13.55
C ALA A 189 -12.07 4.17 13.06
N LEU A 190 -13.36 4.23 12.72
CA LEU A 190 -14.09 3.09 12.16
C LEU A 190 -13.52 2.69 10.80
N ALA A 191 -13.27 3.66 9.91
CA ALA A 191 -12.71 3.41 8.58
C ALA A 191 -11.31 2.76 8.66
N MET A 192 -10.45 3.24 9.56
CA MET A 192 -9.14 2.63 9.81
C MET A 192 -9.28 1.22 10.38
N GLY A 193 -10.19 0.99 11.32
CA GLY A 193 -10.46 -0.33 11.88
C GLY A 193 -10.95 -1.32 10.83
N VAL A 194 -11.89 -0.93 9.98
CA VAL A 194 -12.40 -1.75 8.87
C VAL A 194 -11.28 -2.09 7.88
N GLN A 195 -10.44 -1.12 7.53
CA GLN A 195 -9.31 -1.35 6.64
C GLN A 195 -8.34 -2.39 7.21
N VAL A 196 -7.94 -2.25 8.48
CA VAL A 196 -7.02 -3.21 9.13
C VAL A 196 -7.66 -4.59 9.23
N ALA A 197 -8.93 -4.67 9.62
CA ALA A 197 -9.66 -5.93 9.70
C ALA A 197 -9.73 -6.63 8.34
N THR A 198 -10.09 -5.89 7.27
CA THR A 198 -10.14 -6.44 5.90
C THR A 198 -8.76 -6.90 5.43
N ALA A 199 -7.71 -6.13 5.70
CA ALA A 199 -6.35 -6.48 5.33
C ALA A 199 -5.88 -7.80 5.98
N ARG A 200 -6.32 -8.08 7.21
CA ARG A 200 -5.97 -9.32 7.94
C ARG A 200 -6.77 -10.56 7.51
N LEU A 201 -7.74 -10.40 6.63
CA LEU A 201 -8.44 -11.55 6.01
C LEU A 201 -7.67 -12.13 4.81
N GLY A 202 -6.69 -11.44 4.30
CA GLY A 202 -5.79 -11.94 3.25
C GLY A 202 -4.59 -12.61 3.84
#